data_4ea274a2bb7bb505eabf648a52322d30
#
_entry.id   4ea274a2bb7bb505eabf648a52322d30
#
_cell.length_a   1.000
_cell.length_b   1.000
_cell.length_c   1.000
_cell.angle_alpha   90.00
_cell.angle_beta   90.00
_cell.angle_gamma   90.00
#
_symmetry.space_group_name_H-M   'P 1'
#
loop_
_entity.id
_entity.type
_entity.pdbx_description
1 polymer ?
#
loop_
_entity_poly.entity_id
_entity_poly.type
_entity_poly.pdbx_seq_one_letter_code
_entity_poly.pdbx_strand_id
1 'polypeptide(L)'
;MIKYTIPLIIFFVVLCVNTNAQETKPKTSNPAVIEHPWVDKTVAYLGDSVTDPRNRESKNKYWSYLEQWLNINTYVYGRNGAQWKELLGQAAKLQAEHGNDFDAIMIFMGTNDYNSAVPIGEWFTEEKAKVNVDGTIIERTRRITVYDENTYRGCINIVLDSLKRTWPDKQIVMLTPIHRSYASFGQWNVQPTEDFQNGCGEYLDTYVNSIKEAAAIWSVPVIDIYALTGLFPMHKEQVGYFYSDIDRLHPNDKGQKRLAQCLYYQLLALPCSIETLNH
;
A
#
# COMPACT_ATOMS: atom_id res chain seq x y z
N MET A 1 23.92 -95.81 17.08
CA MET A 1 23.62 -94.63 17.86
C MET A 1 22.72 -93.70 17.08
N ILE A 2 21.40 -93.76 17.34
CA ILE A 2 20.35 -93.00 16.64
C ILE A 2 20.05 -91.79 17.53
N LYS A 3 20.30 -90.54 17.02
CA LYS A 3 19.95 -89.34 17.69
C LYS A 3 18.57 -88.90 17.22
N TYR A 4 17.62 -88.88 18.14
CA TYR A 4 16.29 -88.27 17.91
C TYR A 4 16.33 -86.77 18.23
N THR A 5 15.98 -85.94 17.26
CA THR A 5 15.79 -84.53 17.37
C THR A 5 14.28 -84.29 17.51
N ILE A 6 13.87 -83.65 18.65
CA ILE A 6 12.47 -83.26 18.93
C ILE A 6 12.26 -81.85 18.37
N PRO A 7 11.27 -81.59 17.52
CA PRO A 7 10.97 -80.20 17.08
C PRO A 7 10.18 -79.42 18.15
N LEU A 8 10.70 -78.27 18.47
CA LEU A 8 10.04 -77.30 19.35
C LEU A 8 8.91 -76.58 18.57
N ILE A 9 7.65 -76.88 18.92
CA ILE A 9 6.50 -76.18 18.37
C ILE A 9 6.26 -74.92 19.21
N ILE A 10 6.53 -73.74 18.62
CA ILE A 10 6.23 -72.42 19.19
C ILE A 10 4.79 -72.07 18.82
N PHE A 11 3.91 -72.01 19.83
CA PHE A 11 2.54 -71.50 19.71
C PHE A 11 2.57 -69.99 19.70
N PHE A 12 2.26 -69.34 18.58
CA PHE A 12 1.99 -67.92 18.53
C PHE A 12 0.53 -67.65 18.97
N VAL A 13 0.35 -67.06 20.15
CA VAL A 13 -0.96 -66.54 20.60
C VAL A 13 -1.09 -65.15 19.98
N VAL A 14 -1.95 -65.02 18.96
CA VAL A 14 -2.31 -63.72 18.40
C VAL A 14 -3.37 -63.10 19.31
N LEU A 15 -2.97 -62.15 20.15
CA LEU A 15 -3.92 -61.29 20.86
C LEU A 15 -4.50 -60.27 19.87
N CYS A 16 -5.74 -60.50 19.43
CA CYS A 16 -6.52 -59.49 18.73
C CYS A 16 -6.93 -58.41 19.74
N VAL A 17 -6.18 -57.30 19.78
CA VAL A 17 -6.63 -56.09 20.48
C VAL A 17 -7.64 -55.38 19.58
N ASN A 18 -8.91 -55.49 19.90
CA ASN A 18 -9.97 -54.65 19.28
C ASN A 18 -9.80 -53.21 19.76
N THR A 19 -9.05 -52.41 19.04
CA THR A 19 -9.04 -50.97 19.20
C THR A 19 -10.29 -50.44 18.48
N ASN A 20 -11.34 -50.18 19.21
CA ASN A 20 -12.43 -49.30 18.78
C ASN A 20 -11.86 -47.88 18.62
N ALA A 21 -11.24 -47.60 17.48
CA ALA A 21 -10.95 -46.24 17.07
C ALA A 21 -12.31 -45.59 16.81
N GLN A 22 -12.78 -44.78 17.76
CA GLN A 22 -13.89 -43.88 17.56
C GLN A 22 -13.45 -42.89 16.48
N GLU A 23 -13.95 -43.09 15.25
CA GLU A 23 -13.81 -42.09 14.17
C GLU A 23 -14.49 -40.81 14.65
N THR A 24 -13.70 -39.88 15.17
CA THR A 24 -14.14 -38.49 15.33
C THR A 24 -14.35 -37.95 13.91
N LYS A 25 -15.63 -37.92 13.48
CA LYS A 25 -16.00 -37.16 12.27
C LYS A 25 -15.39 -35.77 12.39
N PRO A 26 -14.65 -35.28 11.36
CA PRO A 26 -14.13 -33.93 11.38
C PRO A 26 -15.32 -32.99 11.64
N LYS A 27 -15.24 -32.15 12.67
CA LYS A 27 -16.17 -31.05 12.84
C LYS A 27 -16.08 -30.24 11.54
N THR A 28 -17.12 -30.31 10.72
CA THR A 28 -17.31 -29.35 9.64
C THR A 28 -17.57 -28.01 10.32
N SER A 29 -16.49 -27.31 10.69
CA SER A 29 -16.59 -25.89 10.98
C SER A 29 -17.04 -25.25 9.67
N ASN A 30 -18.19 -24.57 9.68
CA ASN A 30 -18.51 -23.65 8.60
C ASN A 30 -17.25 -22.82 8.37
N PRO A 31 -16.81 -22.66 7.11
CA PRO A 31 -15.66 -21.81 6.85
C PRO A 31 -15.94 -20.46 7.52
N ALA A 32 -14.99 -19.99 8.33
CA ALA A 32 -15.13 -18.69 8.95
C ALA A 32 -15.28 -17.67 7.82
N VAL A 33 -16.42 -16.99 7.78
CA VAL A 33 -16.63 -15.89 6.85
C VAL A 33 -15.79 -14.75 7.38
N ILE A 34 -14.70 -14.43 6.68
CA ILE A 34 -13.89 -13.27 7.00
C ILE A 34 -14.65 -12.05 6.46
N GLU A 35 -15.17 -11.25 7.36
CA GLU A 35 -15.73 -9.96 7.00
C GLU A 35 -14.61 -9.00 6.60
N HIS A 36 -14.77 -8.31 5.47
CA HIS A 36 -13.75 -7.37 5.00
C HIS A 36 -13.76 -6.12 5.88
N PRO A 37 -12.62 -5.72 6.51
CA PRO A 37 -12.60 -4.65 7.52
C PRO A 37 -12.92 -3.24 6.98
N TRP A 38 -13.05 -3.08 5.67
CA TRP A 38 -13.36 -1.84 4.98
C TRP A 38 -14.82 -1.74 4.49
N VAL A 39 -15.66 -2.74 4.78
CA VAL A 39 -17.09 -2.68 4.43
C VAL A 39 -17.78 -1.55 5.18
N ASP A 40 -18.62 -0.79 4.47
CA ASP A 40 -19.42 0.33 4.98
C ASP A 40 -18.60 1.48 5.60
N LYS A 41 -17.30 1.59 5.25
CA LYS A 41 -16.42 2.64 5.76
C LYS A 41 -16.44 3.88 4.88
N THR A 42 -16.12 5.03 5.48
CA THR A 42 -15.91 6.29 4.76
C THR A 42 -14.42 6.53 4.57
N VAL A 43 -13.97 6.67 3.33
CA VAL A 43 -12.54 6.77 2.98
C VAL A 43 -12.28 8.01 2.14
N ALA A 44 -11.30 8.81 2.58
CA ALA A 44 -10.78 9.95 1.83
C ALA A 44 -9.62 9.50 0.92
N TYR A 45 -9.72 9.77 -0.37
CA TYR A 45 -8.72 9.46 -1.39
C TYR A 45 -7.99 10.74 -1.80
N LEU A 46 -6.75 10.87 -1.36
CA LEU A 46 -5.84 11.94 -1.76
C LEU A 46 -4.89 11.42 -2.84
N GLY A 47 -4.63 12.21 -3.87
CA GLY A 47 -3.79 11.69 -4.92
C GLY A 47 -3.65 12.58 -6.15
N ASP A 48 -3.10 11.97 -7.19
CA ASP A 48 -2.84 12.59 -8.47
C ASP A 48 -3.90 12.23 -9.54
N SER A 49 -3.48 12.18 -10.81
CA SER A 49 -4.34 11.90 -11.96
C SER A 49 -4.95 10.50 -11.96
N VAL A 50 -4.28 9.50 -11.36
CA VAL A 50 -4.82 8.13 -11.28
C VAL A 50 -6.01 8.07 -10.33
N THR A 51 -6.06 8.96 -9.35
CA THR A 51 -7.15 9.13 -8.38
C THR A 51 -8.21 10.13 -8.87
N ASP A 52 -7.83 11.13 -9.69
CA ASP A 52 -8.73 12.22 -10.13
C ASP A 52 -9.92 11.70 -10.94
N PRO A 53 -11.18 11.91 -10.51
CA PRO A 53 -12.36 11.49 -11.26
C PRO A 53 -12.49 12.16 -12.63
N ARG A 54 -11.81 13.30 -12.85
CA ARG A 54 -11.83 14.04 -14.10
C ARG A 54 -10.84 13.52 -15.15
N ASN A 55 -9.90 12.65 -14.77
CA ASN A 55 -9.01 12.00 -15.73
C ASN A 55 -9.81 11.06 -16.62
N ARG A 56 -9.68 11.21 -17.96
CA ARG A 56 -10.55 10.58 -18.95
C ARG A 56 -10.04 9.26 -19.52
N GLU A 57 -8.84 8.81 -19.13
CA GLU A 57 -8.27 7.55 -19.62
C GLU A 57 -9.07 6.32 -19.17
N SER A 58 -9.77 6.43 -18.06
CA SER A 58 -10.72 5.43 -17.58
C SER A 58 -12.03 6.08 -17.14
N LYS A 59 -13.14 5.38 -17.37
CA LYS A 59 -14.46 5.79 -16.89
C LYS A 59 -14.61 5.53 -15.39
N ASN A 60 -14.12 4.37 -14.92
CA ASN A 60 -14.14 3.99 -13.53
C ASN A 60 -12.72 4.04 -12.95
N LYS A 61 -12.58 4.53 -11.72
CA LYS A 61 -11.31 4.58 -10.99
C LYS A 61 -11.21 3.42 -9.99
N TYR A 62 -10.01 3.09 -9.53
CA TYR A 62 -9.80 2.02 -8.56
C TYR A 62 -10.68 2.17 -7.31
N TRP A 63 -10.84 3.39 -6.80
CA TRP A 63 -11.68 3.67 -5.64
C TRP A 63 -13.17 3.46 -5.92
N SER A 64 -13.67 3.71 -7.14
CA SER A 64 -15.08 3.45 -7.48
C SER A 64 -15.41 1.95 -7.56
N TYR A 65 -14.44 1.10 -7.87
CA TYR A 65 -14.60 -0.35 -7.74
C TYR A 65 -14.62 -0.79 -6.27
N LEU A 66 -13.76 -0.20 -5.40
CA LEU A 66 -13.80 -0.46 -3.96
C LEU A 66 -15.11 0.02 -3.33
N GLU A 67 -15.61 1.20 -3.74
CA GLU A 67 -16.94 1.68 -3.37
C GLU A 67 -18.02 0.63 -3.71
N GLN A 68 -18.03 0.14 -4.94
CA GLN A 68 -19.00 -0.84 -5.39
C GLN A 68 -18.89 -2.20 -4.65
N TRP A 69 -17.66 -2.67 -4.38
CA TRP A 69 -17.44 -4.00 -3.80
C TRP A 69 -17.55 -4.04 -2.28
N LEU A 70 -17.24 -2.95 -1.61
CA LEU A 70 -17.16 -2.83 -0.16
C LEU A 70 -18.18 -1.84 0.44
N ASN A 71 -19.04 -1.26 -0.40
CA ASN A 71 -19.98 -0.20 0.00
C ASN A 71 -19.28 0.97 0.74
N ILE A 72 -18.05 1.30 0.31
CA ILE A 72 -17.30 2.43 0.86
C ILE A 72 -17.98 3.74 0.45
N ASN A 73 -18.15 4.67 1.41
CA ASN A 73 -18.46 6.05 1.09
C ASN A 73 -17.15 6.79 0.76
N THR A 74 -17.06 7.42 -0.43
CA THR A 74 -15.80 7.95 -0.97
C THR A 74 -15.76 9.47 -0.96
N TYR A 75 -14.69 10.06 -0.36
CA TYR A 75 -14.33 11.47 -0.46
C TYR A 75 -13.08 11.60 -1.34
N VAL A 76 -13.20 12.09 -2.57
CA VAL A 76 -12.13 12.04 -3.56
C VAL A 76 -11.56 13.42 -3.85
N TYR A 77 -10.29 13.64 -3.55
CA TYR A 77 -9.56 14.91 -3.71
C TYR A 77 -8.42 14.84 -4.73
N GLY A 78 -8.23 13.69 -5.37
CA GLY A 78 -7.20 13.53 -6.40
C GLY A 78 -7.27 14.61 -7.48
N ARG A 79 -6.10 15.08 -7.93
CA ARG A 79 -5.97 16.13 -8.93
C ARG A 79 -4.90 15.79 -9.97
N ASN A 80 -5.23 15.94 -11.25
CA ASN A 80 -4.29 15.76 -12.35
C ASN A 80 -2.99 16.56 -12.12
N GLY A 81 -1.85 15.90 -12.25
CA GLY A 81 -0.53 16.52 -12.15
C GLY A 81 -0.08 16.84 -10.73
N ALA A 82 -0.86 16.51 -9.69
CA ALA A 82 -0.51 16.82 -8.31
C ALA A 82 0.75 16.07 -7.85
N GLN A 83 1.54 16.74 -7.02
CA GLN A 83 2.76 16.27 -6.35
C GLN A 83 2.55 16.24 -4.84
N TRP A 84 3.47 15.64 -4.10
CA TRP A 84 3.39 15.57 -2.63
C TRP A 84 3.18 16.94 -1.96
N LYS A 85 3.83 17.99 -2.44
CA LYS A 85 3.67 19.36 -1.91
C LYS A 85 2.23 19.88 -1.96
N GLU A 86 1.38 19.35 -2.85
CA GLU A 86 0.00 19.77 -2.97
C GLU A 86 -0.99 18.98 -2.11
N LEU A 87 -0.53 17.90 -1.46
CA LEU A 87 -1.39 17.06 -0.61
C LEU A 87 -1.96 17.81 0.59
N LEU A 88 -1.22 18.79 1.17
CA LEU A 88 -1.77 19.61 2.25
C LEU A 88 -3.02 20.41 1.80
N GLY A 89 -3.04 20.86 0.55
CA GLY A 89 -4.22 21.53 -0.01
C GLY A 89 -5.41 20.60 -0.18
N GLN A 90 -5.17 19.32 -0.51
CA GLN A 90 -6.23 18.30 -0.56
C GLN A 90 -6.72 17.95 0.85
N ALA A 91 -5.82 17.81 1.82
CA ALA A 91 -6.14 17.58 3.23
C ALA A 91 -6.93 18.75 3.85
N ALA A 92 -6.56 19.99 3.53
CA ALA A 92 -7.28 21.16 3.99
C ALA A 92 -8.73 21.22 3.48
N LYS A 93 -8.97 20.78 2.23
CA LYS A 93 -10.34 20.63 1.70
C LYS A 93 -11.11 19.54 2.44
N LEU A 94 -10.51 18.37 2.65
CA LEU A 94 -11.11 17.30 3.44
C LEU A 94 -11.52 17.81 4.82
N GLN A 95 -10.63 18.52 5.51
CA GLN A 95 -10.89 19.09 6.83
C GLN A 95 -12.05 20.09 6.79
N ALA A 96 -12.09 20.98 5.79
CA ALA A 96 -13.12 21.99 5.67
C ALA A 96 -14.51 21.43 5.34
N GLU A 97 -14.57 20.36 4.53
CA GLU A 97 -15.80 19.75 4.04
C GLU A 97 -16.38 18.70 4.99
N HIS A 98 -15.50 17.93 5.67
CA HIS A 98 -15.91 16.75 6.44
C HIS A 98 -15.34 16.68 7.86
N GLY A 99 -14.41 17.57 8.24
CA GLY A 99 -13.82 17.57 9.59
C GLY A 99 -13.19 16.22 9.93
N ASN A 100 -13.81 15.48 10.85
CA ASN A 100 -13.40 14.15 11.29
C ASN A 100 -14.36 13.03 10.84
N ASP A 101 -15.35 13.34 9.99
CA ASP A 101 -16.40 12.41 9.58
C ASP A 101 -15.94 11.47 8.45
N PHE A 102 -14.91 10.70 8.74
CA PHE A 102 -14.39 9.61 7.89
C PHE A 102 -13.55 8.63 8.72
N ASP A 103 -13.29 7.44 8.20
CA ASP A 103 -12.54 6.38 8.89
C ASP A 103 -11.06 6.36 8.51
N ALA A 104 -10.75 6.55 7.23
CA ALA A 104 -9.39 6.39 6.72
C ALA A 104 -9.02 7.39 5.61
N ILE A 105 -7.72 7.60 5.45
CA ILE A 105 -7.11 8.34 4.34
C ILE A 105 -6.26 7.37 3.51
N MET A 106 -6.48 7.34 2.20
CA MET A 106 -5.64 6.62 1.25
C MET A 106 -4.91 7.60 0.35
N ILE A 107 -3.58 7.51 0.29
CA ILE A 107 -2.72 8.42 -0.47
C ILE A 107 -2.08 7.68 -1.63
N PHE A 108 -2.31 8.15 -2.86
CA PHE A 108 -1.68 7.64 -4.07
C PHE A 108 -0.97 8.76 -4.82
N MET A 109 0.36 8.86 -4.67
CA MET A 109 1.16 9.99 -5.11
C MET A 109 2.60 9.60 -5.43
N GLY A 110 3.29 10.39 -6.27
CA GLY A 110 4.75 10.29 -6.49
C GLY A 110 5.19 10.24 -7.95
N THR A 111 4.32 9.80 -8.88
CA THR A 111 4.69 9.74 -10.31
C THR A 111 4.96 11.11 -10.91
N ASN A 112 4.26 12.16 -10.47
CA ASN A 112 4.47 13.53 -10.94
C ASN A 112 5.71 14.18 -10.32
N ASP A 113 6.07 13.78 -9.10
CA ASP A 113 7.32 14.21 -8.46
C ASP A 113 8.52 13.71 -9.25
N TYR A 114 8.51 12.42 -9.66
CA TYR A 114 9.51 11.87 -10.58
C TYR A 114 9.52 12.63 -11.90
N ASN A 115 8.37 12.80 -12.54
CA ASN A 115 8.28 13.44 -13.86
C ASN A 115 8.74 14.91 -13.84
N SER A 116 8.54 15.61 -12.73
CA SER A 116 8.96 17.00 -12.53
C SER A 116 10.37 17.13 -11.96
N ALA A 117 11.10 16.02 -11.86
CA ALA A 117 12.46 15.98 -11.32
C ALA A 117 12.58 16.64 -9.93
N VAL A 118 11.63 16.40 -9.04
CA VAL A 118 11.71 16.86 -7.65
C VAL A 118 12.88 16.15 -6.98
N PRO A 119 13.88 16.86 -6.44
CA PRO A 119 15.03 16.23 -5.78
C PRO A 119 14.58 15.34 -4.61
N ILE A 120 15.24 14.20 -4.41
CA ILE A 120 14.86 13.25 -3.36
C ILE A 120 14.98 13.86 -1.96
N GLY A 121 16.08 14.55 -1.65
CA GLY A 121 16.34 15.12 -0.32
C GLY A 121 16.66 14.08 0.75
N GLU A 122 16.74 14.53 1.99
CA GLU A 122 17.06 13.71 3.15
C GLU A 122 15.87 13.59 4.10
N TRP A 123 15.78 12.44 4.78
CA TRP A 123 14.78 12.25 5.84
C TRP A 123 15.10 13.01 7.10
N PHE A 124 16.41 13.05 7.46
CA PHE A 124 16.92 13.59 8.71
C PHE A 124 18.25 14.30 8.49
N THR A 125 18.51 15.29 9.32
CA THR A 125 19.86 15.76 9.64
C THR A 125 20.26 15.22 11.01
N GLU A 126 21.55 15.34 11.36
CA GLU A 126 22.06 14.90 12.67
C GLU A 126 22.70 16.06 13.42
N GLU A 127 22.46 16.13 14.72
CA GLU A 127 23.10 17.10 15.62
C GLU A 127 23.52 16.46 16.94
N LYS A 128 24.51 17.07 17.61
CA LYS A 128 24.87 16.72 18.99
C LYS A 128 23.93 17.41 19.95
N ALA A 129 23.35 16.66 20.88
CA ALA A 129 22.45 17.18 21.90
C ALA A 129 22.65 16.50 23.24
N LYS A 130 22.44 17.27 24.31
CA LYS A 130 22.44 16.73 25.68
C LYS A 130 21.14 16.01 25.98
N VAL A 131 21.25 14.82 26.56
CA VAL A 131 20.10 14.01 26.98
C VAL A 131 20.37 13.47 28.39
N ASN A 132 19.31 13.41 29.18
CA ASN A 132 19.36 12.77 30.51
C ASN A 132 19.14 11.25 30.35
N VAL A 133 20.14 10.46 30.83
CA VAL A 133 20.04 9.02 30.86
C VAL A 133 20.30 8.62 32.34
N ASP A 134 19.31 8.07 33.00
CA ASP A 134 19.36 7.62 34.39
C ASP A 134 19.91 8.68 35.38
N GLY A 135 19.50 9.94 35.19
CA GLY A 135 19.94 11.07 36.02
C GLY A 135 21.27 11.69 35.60
N THR A 136 21.98 11.13 34.63
CA THR A 136 23.25 11.65 34.12
C THR A 136 23.03 12.38 32.77
N ILE A 137 23.55 13.61 32.66
CA ILE A 137 23.52 14.36 31.41
C ILE A 137 24.70 13.93 30.56
N ILE A 138 24.41 13.35 29.40
CA ILE A 138 25.42 12.91 28.42
C ILE A 138 25.14 13.54 27.05
N GLU A 139 26.16 13.60 26.21
CA GLU A 139 26.00 14.05 24.81
C GLU A 139 25.73 12.84 23.91
N ARG A 140 24.70 12.95 23.05
CA ARG A 140 24.34 11.95 22.05
C ARG A 140 24.06 12.64 20.70
N THR A 141 24.27 11.89 19.60
CA THR A 141 23.77 12.29 18.30
C THR A 141 22.28 12.00 18.22
N ARG A 142 21.49 12.97 17.81
CA ARG A 142 20.07 12.79 17.52
C ARG A 142 19.75 13.12 16.07
N ARG A 143 18.71 12.52 15.53
CA ARG A 143 18.15 12.87 14.22
C ARG A 143 17.14 13.99 14.36
N ILE A 144 17.16 14.92 13.42
CA ILE A 144 16.19 15.99 13.26
C ILE A 144 15.49 15.77 11.93
N THR A 145 14.17 15.67 11.95
CA THR A 145 13.35 15.51 10.74
C THR A 145 13.52 16.72 9.82
N VAL A 146 13.76 16.47 8.54
CA VAL A 146 13.87 17.52 7.52
C VAL A 146 12.50 17.85 6.98
N TYR A 147 12.08 19.11 7.10
CA TYR A 147 10.84 19.66 6.54
C TYR A 147 11.19 20.63 5.41
N ASP A 148 11.53 20.07 4.24
CA ASP A 148 11.90 20.85 3.05
C ASP A 148 10.88 20.66 1.94
N GLU A 149 10.09 21.70 1.65
CA GLU A 149 9.03 21.69 0.63
C GLU A 149 9.56 21.57 -0.81
N ASN A 150 10.88 21.71 -1.02
CA ASN A 150 11.52 21.60 -2.32
C ASN A 150 12.06 20.20 -2.61
N THR A 151 11.95 19.27 -1.67
CA THR A 151 12.43 17.90 -1.82
C THR A 151 11.31 16.89 -1.59
N TYR A 152 11.42 15.74 -2.24
CA TYR A 152 10.40 14.69 -2.18
C TYR A 152 10.20 14.16 -0.76
N ARG A 153 11.31 13.76 -0.09
CA ARG A 153 11.27 13.24 1.29
C ARG A 153 10.84 14.34 2.29
N GLY A 154 11.27 15.56 2.06
CA GLY A 154 10.86 16.70 2.89
C GLY A 154 9.35 16.96 2.79
N CYS A 155 8.78 16.94 1.58
CA CYS A 155 7.33 17.05 1.38
C CYS A 155 6.57 15.91 2.06
N ILE A 156 7.06 14.66 1.96
CA ILE A 156 6.44 13.50 2.64
C ILE A 156 6.45 13.73 4.15
N ASN A 157 7.58 14.16 4.73
CA ASN A 157 7.68 14.48 6.16
C ASN A 157 6.65 15.55 6.58
N ILE A 158 6.55 16.65 5.82
CA ILE A 158 5.59 17.74 6.09
C ILE A 158 4.15 17.21 6.07
N VAL A 159 3.80 16.43 5.05
CA VAL A 159 2.44 15.93 4.88
C VAL A 159 2.07 14.93 5.97
N LEU A 160 2.92 13.91 6.23
CA LEU A 160 2.61 12.88 7.20
C LEU A 160 2.59 13.41 8.63
N ASP A 161 3.48 14.34 9.00
CA ASP A 161 3.42 15.03 10.29
C ASP A 161 2.09 15.78 10.44
N SER A 162 1.71 16.55 9.44
CA SER A 162 0.45 17.31 9.45
C SER A 162 -0.78 16.39 9.57
N LEU A 163 -0.87 15.35 8.77
CA LEU A 163 -2.01 14.42 8.79
C LEU A 163 -2.14 13.71 10.14
N LYS A 164 -1.02 13.22 10.70
CA LYS A 164 -1.03 12.54 12.00
C LYS A 164 -1.34 13.47 13.18
N ARG A 165 -1.03 14.76 13.07
CA ARG A 165 -1.42 15.76 14.08
C ARG A 165 -2.88 16.14 13.95
N THR A 166 -3.38 16.27 12.72
CA THR A 166 -4.78 16.66 12.47
C THR A 166 -5.75 15.55 12.80
N TRP A 167 -5.39 14.30 12.44
CA TRP A 167 -6.23 13.11 12.59
C TRP A 167 -5.44 11.95 13.23
N PRO A 168 -5.12 12.04 14.54
CA PRO A 168 -4.29 11.05 15.24
C PRO A 168 -4.96 9.68 15.37
N ASP A 169 -6.27 9.63 15.26
CA ASP A 169 -7.14 8.46 15.39
C ASP A 169 -7.52 7.81 14.03
N LYS A 170 -7.17 8.44 12.90
CA LYS A 170 -7.54 7.92 11.58
C LYS A 170 -6.47 7.01 11.00
N GLN A 171 -6.93 5.95 10.33
CA GLN A 171 -6.04 5.08 9.55
C GLN A 171 -5.55 5.84 8.31
N ILE A 172 -4.24 5.95 8.15
CA ILE A 172 -3.61 6.46 6.93
C ILE A 172 -2.96 5.27 6.22
N VAL A 173 -3.16 5.14 4.91
CA VAL A 173 -2.53 4.12 4.07
C VAL A 173 -1.89 4.80 2.88
N MET A 174 -0.62 4.55 2.64
CA MET A 174 0.09 5.01 1.44
C MET A 174 0.10 3.93 0.38
N LEU A 175 -0.02 4.33 -0.88
CA LEU A 175 0.21 3.49 -2.04
C LEU A 175 1.50 3.96 -2.73
N THR A 176 2.35 3.01 -3.14
CA THR A 176 3.48 3.37 -4.01
C THR A 176 2.97 3.84 -5.37
N PRO A 177 3.72 4.64 -6.15
CA PRO A 177 3.45 4.77 -7.58
C PRO A 177 3.36 3.41 -8.26
N ILE A 178 2.61 3.30 -9.36
CA ILE A 178 2.63 2.13 -10.24
C ILE A 178 3.71 2.27 -11.32
N HIS A 179 4.06 1.17 -11.97
CA HIS A 179 4.88 1.21 -13.18
C HIS A 179 4.25 2.11 -14.25
N ARG A 180 5.09 2.83 -14.97
CA ARG A 180 4.68 3.73 -16.03
C ARG A 180 5.56 3.58 -17.27
N SER A 181 5.04 3.97 -18.41
CA SER A 181 5.78 4.01 -19.66
C SER A 181 5.48 5.31 -20.40
N TYR A 182 5.82 5.35 -21.68
CA TYR A 182 5.60 6.51 -22.52
C TYR A 182 4.15 7.03 -22.45
N ALA A 183 4.01 8.35 -22.32
CA ALA A 183 2.72 9.02 -22.42
C ALA A 183 2.84 10.35 -23.20
N SER A 184 1.84 10.67 -24.01
CA SER A 184 1.81 11.90 -24.80
C SER A 184 0.46 12.59 -24.65
N PHE A 185 0.49 13.78 -24.06
CA PHE A 185 -0.67 14.64 -23.82
C PHE A 185 -0.61 15.90 -24.71
N GLY A 186 0.05 15.78 -25.87
CA GLY A 186 0.28 16.86 -26.82
C GLY A 186 1.78 17.20 -26.99
N GLN A 187 2.11 18.08 -27.92
CA GLN A 187 3.48 18.37 -28.35
C GLN A 187 4.41 18.78 -27.22
N TRP A 188 3.89 19.43 -26.18
CA TRP A 188 4.67 20.00 -25.08
C TRP A 188 4.58 19.21 -23.78
N ASN A 189 3.88 18.07 -23.78
CA ASN A 189 3.75 17.21 -22.63
C ASN A 189 3.90 15.74 -23.05
N VAL A 190 5.13 15.40 -23.39
CA VAL A 190 5.56 14.04 -23.71
C VAL A 190 6.44 13.55 -22.56
N GLN A 191 6.08 12.43 -22.01
CA GLN A 191 6.74 11.84 -20.85
C GLN A 191 7.42 10.53 -21.26
N PRO A 192 8.72 10.36 -20.96
CA PRO A 192 9.46 9.16 -21.32
C PRO A 192 9.05 7.94 -20.48
N THR A 193 9.58 6.79 -20.84
CA THR A 193 9.48 5.56 -20.09
C THR A 193 10.28 5.64 -18.79
N GLU A 194 9.92 4.85 -17.78
CA GLU A 194 10.52 4.88 -16.44
C GLU A 194 11.98 4.38 -16.37
N ASP A 195 12.48 3.75 -17.42
CA ASP A 195 13.87 3.33 -17.57
C ASP A 195 14.81 4.50 -17.92
N PHE A 196 14.28 5.70 -18.11
CA PHE A 196 15.08 6.92 -18.19
C PHE A 196 15.17 7.61 -16.84
N GLN A 197 16.37 8.12 -16.53
CA GLN A 197 16.53 9.06 -15.42
C GLN A 197 15.75 10.35 -15.69
N ASN A 198 15.21 10.94 -14.65
CA ASN A 198 14.57 12.25 -14.72
C ASN A 198 15.63 13.39 -14.74
N GLY A 199 15.18 14.64 -14.72
CA GLY A 199 16.04 15.82 -14.80
C GLY A 199 17.00 16.02 -13.61
N CYS A 200 16.81 15.34 -12.49
CA CYS A 200 17.74 15.33 -11.35
C CYS A 200 18.58 14.03 -11.26
N GLY A 201 18.51 13.17 -12.26
CA GLY A 201 19.34 11.96 -12.35
C GLY A 201 18.77 10.73 -11.63
N GLU A 202 17.50 10.76 -11.24
CA GLU A 202 16.85 9.70 -10.49
C GLU A 202 15.90 8.86 -11.36
N TYR A 203 15.80 7.56 -11.05
CA TYR A 203 14.80 6.67 -11.62
C TYR A 203 13.50 6.67 -10.78
N LEU A 204 12.41 6.19 -11.36
CA LEU A 204 11.12 6.11 -10.66
C LEU A 204 11.19 5.29 -9.36
N ASP A 205 11.98 4.21 -9.35
CA ASP A 205 12.12 3.33 -8.20
C ASP A 205 12.73 4.03 -6.96
N THR A 206 13.53 5.10 -7.12
CA THR A 206 13.99 5.91 -6.00
C THR A 206 12.83 6.60 -5.29
N TYR A 207 11.84 7.09 -6.04
CA TYR A 207 10.60 7.68 -5.48
C TYR A 207 9.72 6.61 -4.83
N VAL A 208 9.57 5.45 -5.47
CA VAL A 208 8.84 4.29 -4.91
C VAL A 208 9.47 3.85 -3.58
N ASN A 209 10.80 3.70 -3.52
CA ASN A 209 11.50 3.29 -2.32
C ASN A 209 11.38 4.33 -1.20
N SER A 210 11.36 5.61 -1.52
CA SER A 210 11.12 6.67 -0.52
C SER A 210 9.74 6.54 0.15
N ILE A 211 8.68 6.15 -0.59
CA ILE A 211 7.37 5.86 0.03
C ILE A 211 7.45 4.66 1.00
N LYS A 212 8.18 3.62 0.64
CA LYS A 212 8.38 2.45 1.51
C LYS A 212 9.17 2.80 2.77
N GLU A 213 10.20 3.62 2.64
CA GLU A 213 10.99 4.14 3.76
C GLU A 213 10.12 5.00 4.70
N ALA A 214 9.28 5.87 4.14
CA ALA A 214 8.35 6.71 4.90
C ALA A 214 7.39 5.89 5.77
N ALA A 215 6.97 4.71 5.31
CA ALA A 215 6.12 3.80 6.07
C ALA A 215 6.74 3.44 7.43
N ALA A 216 8.03 3.08 7.43
CA ALA A 216 8.76 2.74 8.64
C ALA A 216 9.04 3.97 9.53
N ILE A 217 9.37 5.11 8.91
CA ILE A 217 9.70 6.35 9.64
C ILE A 217 8.47 6.89 10.38
N TRP A 218 7.32 6.91 9.72
CA TRP A 218 6.10 7.53 10.21
C TRP A 218 5.09 6.55 10.82
N SER A 219 5.39 5.24 10.84
CA SER A 219 4.45 4.19 11.27
C SER A 219 3.11 4.32 10.53
N VAL A 220 3.18 4.34 9.20
CA VAL A 220 2.03 4.42 8.28
C VAL A 220 2.08 3.21 7.37
N PRO A 221 1.05 2.36 7.29
CA PRO A 221 1.01 1.25 6.37
C PRO A 221 1.22 1.69 4.92
N VAL A 222 1.98 0.89 4.17
CA VAL A 222 2.14 1.06 2.72
C VAL A 222 1.70 -0.21 1.98
N ILE A 223 0.94 -0.03 0.91
CA ILE A 223 0.66 -1.09 -0.06
C ILE A 223 1.56 -0.85 -1.28
N ASP A 224 2.48 -1.77 -1.52
CA ASP A 224 3.43 -1.70 -2.65
C ASP A 224 2.74 -2.12 -3.95
N ILE A 225 1.91 -1.24 -4.50
CA ILE A 225 1.20 -1.50 -5.76
C ILE A 225 2.14 -1.46 -6.98
N TYR A 226 3.35 -0.93 -6.85
CA TYR A 226 4.41 -1.06 -7.85
C TYR A 226 4.75 -2.53 -8.11
N ALA A 227 4.95 -3.30 -7.05
CA ALA A 227 5.29 -4.72 -7.13
C ALA A 227 4.07 -5.65 -7.28
N LEU A 228 2.91 -5.29 -6.69
CA LEU A 228 1.82 -6.26 -6.45
C LEU A 228 0.75 -6.28 -7.54
N THR A 229 0.63 -5.23 -8.35
CA THR A 229 -0.48 -5.14 -9.33
C THR A 229 -0.29 -6.03 -10.56
N GLY A 230 0.94 -6.33 -10.94
CA GLY A 230 1.27 -6.95 -12.22
C GLY A 230 1.03 -6.04 -13.42
N LEU A 231 0.80 -4.72 -13.19
CA LEU A 231 0.74 -3.71 -14.25
C LEU A 231 2.17 -3.33 -14.63
N PHE A 232 2.56 -3.61 -15.87
CA PHE A 232 3.90 -3.33 -16.38
C PHE A 232 3.86 -2.80 -17.82
N PRO A 233 3.51 -1.51 -18.03
CA PRO A 233 3.26 -0.92 -19.35
C PRO A 233 4.49 -0.82 -20.25
N MET A 234 5.66 -1.21 -19.75
CA MET A 234 6.87 -1.40 -20.56
C MET A 234 6.72 -2.55 -21.55
N HIS A 235 5.91 -3.56 -21.23
CA HIS A 235 5.57 -4.66 -22.14
C HIS A 235 4.42 -4.26 -23.06
N LYS A 236 4.69 -4.30 -24.37
CA LYS A 236 3.69 -3.95 -25.40
C LYS A 236 2.43 -4.82 -25.35
N GLU A 237 2.52 -6.03 -24.82
CA GLU A 237 1.41 -6.97 -24.66
C GLU A 237 0.36 -6.50 -23.64
N GLN A 238 0.75 -5.61 -22.74
CA GLN A 238 -0.18 -4.94 -21.81
C GLN A 238 -0.82 -3.68 -22.39
N VAL A 239 -0.24 -3.13 -23.45
CA VAL A 239 -0.80 -2.00 -24.17
C VAL A 239 -2.01 -2.48 -24.97
N GLY A 240 -3.08 -1.70 -25.00
CA GLY A 240 -4.38 -2.12 -25.54
C GLY A 240 -5.20 -3.01 -24.60
N TYR A 241 -4.58 -3.59 -23.56
CA TYR A 241 -5.29 -4.35 -22.54
C TYR A 241 -5.53 -3.53 -21.27
N PHE A 242 -4.47 -3.01 -20.64
CA PHE A 242 -4.54 -2.20 -19.42
C PHE A 242 -4.27 -0.72 -19.63
N TYR A 243 -3.69 -0.36 -20.78
CA TYR A 243 -3.27 1.00 -21.16
C TYR A 243 -3.62 1.28 -22.61
N SER A 244 -3.70 2.56 -23.01
CA SER A 244 -3.78 2.95 -24.41
C SER A 244 -2.38 3.06 -25.04
N ASP A 245 -2.31 3.15 -26.37
CA ASP A 245 -1.03 3.27 -27.09
C ASP A 245 -0.32 4.59 -26.80
N ILE A 246 -1.07 5.66 -26.56
CA ILE A 246 -0.56 7.02 -26.40
C ILE A 246 -0.44 7.43 -24.93
N ASP A 247 -1.08 6.71 -24.03
CA ASP A 247 -1.03 6.95 -22.57
C ASP A 247 -0.79 5.63 -21.84
N ARG A 248 0.48 5.37 -21.57
CA ARG A 248 0.92 4.21 -20.80
C ARG A 248 1.28 4.60 -19.36
N LEU A 249 0.83 5.77 -18.91
CA LEU A 249 0.92 6.26 -17.54
C LEU A 249 -0.38 5.98 -16.79
N HIS A 250 -1.52 6.28 -17.41
CA HIS A 250 -2.81 6.11 -16.79
C HIS A 250 -3.45 4.79 -17.20
N PRO A 251 -3.75 3.89 -16.26
CA PRO A 251 -4.46 2.65 -16.56
C PRO A 251 -5.87 2.93 -17.09
N ASN A 252 -6.30 2.19 -18.12
CA ASN A 252 -7.68 2.19 -18.59
C ASN A 252 -8.62 1.49 -17.58
N ASP A 253 -9.91 1.33 -17.89
CA ASP A 253 -10.88 0.69 -16.97
C ASP A 253 -10.44 -0.70 -16.46
N LYS A 254 -9.82 -1.52 -17.32
CA LYS A 254 -9.31 -2.84 -16.91
C LYS A 254 -8.11 -2.72 -15.98
N GLY A 255 -7.21 -1.77 -16.23
CA GLY A 255 -6.06 -1.49 -15.37
C GLY A 255 -6.50 -0.94 -14.01
N GLN A 256 -7.46 -0.01 -13.98
CA GLN A 256 -8.05 0.51 -12.75
C GLN A 256 -8.74 -0.60 -11.94
N LYS A 257 -9.47 -1.50 -12.61
CA LYS A 257 -10.07 -2.67 -11.96
C LYS A 257 -9.01 -3.61 -11.38
N ARG A 258 -7.88 -3.79 -12.09
CA ARG A 258 -6.75 -4.59 -11.59
C ARG A 258 -6.12 -3.97 -10.34
N LEU A 259 -5.95 -2.63 -10.31
CA LEU A 259 -5.55 -1.89 -9.11
C LEU A 259 -6.51 -2.15 -7.94
N ALA A 260 -7.80 -1.98 -8.17
CA ALA A 260 -8.83 -2.21 -7.16
C ALA A 260 -8.80 -3.65 -6.62
N GLN A 261 -8.63 -4.66 -7.49
CA GLN A 261 -8.50 -6.05 -7.06
C GLN A 261 -7.29 -6.28 -6.15
N CYS A 262 -6.14 -5.69 -6.51
CA CYS A 262 -4.95 -5.75 -5.68
C CYS A 262 -5.23 -5.13 -4.30
N LEU A 263 -5.77 -3.92 -4.27
CA LEU A 263 -6.11 -3.20 -3.03
C LEU A 263 -7.13 -3.97 -2.20
N TYR A 264 -8.18 -4.53 -2.80
CA TYR A 264 -9.18 -5.33 -2.10
C TYR A 264 -8.55 -6.44 -1.25
N TYR A 265 -7.61 -7.21 -1.81
CA TYR A 265 -6.94 -8.28 -1.07
C TYR A 265 -5.91 -7.77 -0.08
N GLN A 266 -5.19 -6.70 -0.38
CA GLN A 266 -4.20 -6.13 0.55
C GLN A 266 -4.86 -5.47 1.77
N LEU A 267 -6.02 -4.85 1.58
CA LEU A 267 -6.78 -4.20 2.64
C LEU A 267 -7.43 -5.18 3.64
N LEU A 268 -7.56 -6.46 3.29
CA LEU A 268 -8.00 -7.50 4.24
C LEU A 268 -7.07 -7.62 5.45
N ALA A 269 -5.79 -7.33 5.29
CA ALA A 269 -4.78 -7.40 6.34
C ALA A 269 -4.60 -6.10 7.14
N LEU A 270 -5.32 -5.04 6.76
CA LEU A 270 -5.23 -3.71 7.39
C LEU A 270 -6.59 -3.30 7.96
N PRO A 271 -6.67 -2.87 9.23
CA PRO A 271 -7.90 -2.30 9.76
C PRO A 271 -8.19 -0.97 9.06
N CYS A 272 -9.46 -0.66 8.81
CA CYS A 272 -9.86 0.65 8.30
C CYS A 272 -9.97 1.69 9.41
N SER A 273 -10.27 1.27 10.63
CA SER A 273 -10.37 2.13 11.81
C SER A 273 -9.39 1.66 12.88
N ILE A 274 -8.79 2.63 13.60
CA ILE A 274 -7.91 2.37 14.74
C ILE A 274 -8.72 2.16 16.04
N GLU A 275 -10.02 2.41 16.00
CA GLU A 275 -10.90 2.16 17.15
C GLU A 275 -10.90 0.68 17.53
N THR A 276 -10.83 0.43 18.83
CA THR A 276 -10.86 -0.92 19.39
C THR A 276 -12.14 -1.64 18.98
N LEU A 277 -11.98 -2.85 18.46
CA LEU A 277 -13.10 -3.77 18.27
C LEU A 277 -13.79 -3.95 19.63
N ASN A 278 -14.96 -3.35 19.80
CA ASN A 278 -15.82 -3.65 20.93
C ASN A 278 -16.37 -5.06 20.71
N HIS A 279 -15.79 -6.03 21.38
CA HIS A 279 -16.28 -7.41 21.45
C HIS A 279 -17.46 -7.54 22.42
#